data_2bd5bd01b6475897ba911b59dbeb11a4
#
_entry.id   2bd5bd01b6475897ba911b59dbeb11a4
#
_cell.length_a   1.000
_cell.length_b   1.000
_cell.length_c   1.000
_cell.angle_alpha   90.00
_cell.angle_beta   90.00
_cell.angle_gamma   90.00
#
_symmetry.space_group_name_H-M   'P 1'
#
loop_
_entity.id
_entity.type
_entity.pdbx_description
1 polymer ?
#
loop_
_entity_poly.entity_id
_entity_poly.type
_entity_poly.pdbx_seq_one_letter_code
_entity_poly.pdbx_strand_id
1 'polypeptide(L)' 'MSVLNELRSAMAEPGIKGALAQQLHDITEQYNDGILTDAEFKDLVEQIGDVQSNAELAQDEVTSRWVVNITKVIL' A
#
# COMPACT_ATOMS: atom_id res chain seq x y z
N MET A 1 16.83 0.64 -3.17
CA MET A 1 15.63 0.94 -3.98
C MET A 1 14.64 1.67 -3.11
N SER A 2 13.98 2.68 -3.66
CA SER A 2 12.98 3.39 -2.87
C SER A 2 11.65 2.64 -2.93
N VAL A 3 10.87 2.73 -1.85
CA VAL A 3 9.54 2.14 -1.80
C VAL A 3 8.61 2.73 -2.86
N LEU A 4 8.79 4.01 -3.20
CA LEU A 4 8.00 4.65 -4.27
C LEU A 4 8.23 4.00 -5.63
N ASN A 5 9.45 3.62 -5.94
CA ASN A 5 9.76 2.92 -7.18
C ASN A 5 9.11 1.54 -7.23
N GLU A 6 9.13 0.83 -6.12
CA GLU A 6 8.47 -0.46 -6.01
C GLU A 6 6.95 -0.34 -6.19
N LEU A 7 6.34 0.65 -5.55
CA LEU A 7 4.91 0.92 -5.70
C LEU A 7 4.56 1.30 -7.14
N ARG A 8 5.39 2.12 -7.77
CA ARG A 8 5.21 2.52 -9.17
C ARG A 8 5.20 1.32 -10.11
N SER A 9 6.13 0.39 -9.90
CA SER A 9 6.18 -0.83 -10.68
C SER A 9 4.93 -1.69 -10.48
N ALA A 10 4.47 -1.80 -9.24
CA ALA A 10 3.28 -2.59 -8.91
C ALA A 10 1.99 -1.96 -9.44
N MET A 11 1.93 -0.64 -9.59
CA MET A 11 0.77 0.07 -10.14
C MET A 11 0.46 -0.36 -11.58
N ALA A 12 1.44 -0.84 -12.31
CA ALA A 12 1.25 -1.32 -13.68
C ALA A 12 0.61 -2.71 -13.74
N GLU A 13 0.52 -3.43 -12.63
CA GLU A 13 -0.05 -4.75 -12.61
C GLU A 13 -1.58 -4.70 -12.59
N PRO A 14 -2.25 -5.64 -13.27
CA PRO A 14 -3.71 -5.67 -13.27
C PRO A 14 -4.26 -6.17 -11.94
N GLY A 15 -5.53 -5.91 -11.71
CA GLY A 15 -6.25 -6.42 -10.54
C GLY A 15 -6.01 -5.63 -9.27
N ILE A 16 -6.25 -6.27 -8.15
CA ILE A 16 -6.23 -5.64 -6.84
C ILE A 16 -4.84 -5.14 -6.45
N LYS A 17 -3.79 -5.82 -6.88
CA LYS A 17 -2.42 -5.40 -6.55
C LYS A 17 -2.10 -4.02 -7.10
N GLY A 18 -2.44 -3.78 -8.37
CA GLY A 18 -2.23 -2.46 -8.98
C GLY A 18 -3.03 -1.37 -8.29
N ALA A 19 -4.29 -1.65 -7.95
CA ALA A 19 -5.15 -0.69 -7.27
C ALA A 19 -4.60 -0.34 -5.86
N LEU A 20 -4.18 -1.33 -5.10
CA LEU A 20 -3.61 -1.09 -3.78
C LEU A 20 -2.27 -0.38 -3.85
N ALA A 21 -1.44 -0.72 -4.84
CA ALA A 21 -0.17 -0.04 -5.05
C ALA A 21 -0.39 1.44 -5.35
N GLN A 22 -1.40 1.78 -6.14
CA GLN A 22 -1.72 3.17 -6.42
C GLN A 22 -2.14 3.91 -5.16
N GLN A 23 -2.99 3.32 -4.34
CA GLN A 23 -3.41 3.94 -3.08
C GLN A 23 -2.21 4.18 -2.16
N LEU A 24 -1.34 3.18 -1.99
CA LEU A 24 -0.15 3.31 -1.16
C LEU A 24 0.81 4.36 -1.71
N HIS A 25 0.98 4.40 -3.02
CA HIS A 25 1.82 5.41 -3.67
C HIS A 25 1.30 6.82 -3.41
N ASP A 26 -0.01 7.03 -3.59
CA ASP A 26 -0.61 8.35 -3.43
C ASP A 26 -0.49 8.85 -1.99
N ILE A 27 -0.79 8.01 -0.99
CA ILE A 27 -0.68 8.45 0.40
C ILE A 27 0.77 8.64 0.83
N THR A 28 1.70 7.88 0.26
CA THR A 28 3.13 8.07 0.55
C THR A 28 3.62 9.40 0.00
N GLU A 29 3.18 9.78 -1.20
CA GLU A 29 3.51 11.10 -1.76
C GLU A 29 2.91 12.22 -0.92
N GLN A 30 1.66 12.10 -0.48
CA GLN A 30 1.03 13.10 0.37
C GLN A 30 1.76 13.27 1.70
N TYR A 31 2.22 12.18 2.27
CA TYR A 31 3.03 12.23 3.49
C TYR A 31 4.36 12.94 3.25
N ASN A 32 5.05 12.62 2.17
CA ASN A 32 6.32 13.25 1.82
C ASN A 32 6.15 14.75 1.54
N ASP A 33 4.99 15.15 1.01
CA ASP A 33 4.68 16.56 0.73
C ASP A 33 4.17 17.33 1.95
N GLY A 34 4.08 16.67 3.10
CA GLY A 34 3.64 17.31 4.35
C GLY A 34 2.13 17.48 4.47
N ILE A 35 1.36 16.84 3.58
CA ILE A 35 -0.11 16.92 3.62
C ILE A 35 -0.69 16.05 4.73
N LEU A 36 -0.05 14.93 5.02
CA LEU A 36 -0.47 14.01 6.07
C LEU A 36 0.50 14.06 7.25
N THR A 37 -0.04 13.98 8.47
CA THR A 37 0.76 13.79 9.67
C THR A 37 1.23 12.33 9.75
N ASP A 38 2.22 12.06 10.62
CA ASP A 38 2.69 10.70 10.87
C ASP A 38 1.55 9.77 11.28
N ALA A 39 0.68 10.23 12.18
CA ALA A 39 -0.46 9.44 12.66
C ALA A 39 -1.47 9.15 11.55
N GLU A 40 -1.78 10.15 10.73
CA GLU A 40 -2.71 9.98 9.60
C GLU A 40 -2.15 9.00 8.57
N PHE A 41 -0.89 9.15 8.23
CA PHE A 41 -0.21 8.26 7.28
C PHE A 41 -0.22 6.81 7.78
N LYS A 42 0.15 6.60 9.04
CA LYS A 42 0.18 5.27 9.65
C LYS A 42 -1.21 4.62 9.62
N ASP A 43 -2.25 5.37 10.00
CA ASP A 43 -3.62 4.85 9.99
C ASP A 43 -4.05 4.43 8.60
N LEU A 44 -3.77 5.25 7.59
CA LEU A 44 -4.14 4.94 6.21
C LEU A 44 -3.40 3.71 5.68
N VAL A 45 -2.11 3.59 5.98
CA VAL A 45 -1.32 2.43 5.57
C VAL A 45 -1.85 1.16 6.24
N GLU A 46 -2.18 1.23 7.52
CA GLU A 46 -2.73 0.09 8.25
C GLU A 46 -4.09 -0.35 7.69
N GLN A 47 -4.95 0.59 7.32
CA GLN A 47 -6.24 0.28 6.71
C GLN A 47 -6.07 -0.44 5.36
N ILE A 48 -5.17 0.04 4.54
CA ILE A 48 -4.89 -0.58 3.24
C ILE A 48 -4.28 -1.97 3.43
N GLY A 49 -3.42 -2.13 4.42
CA GLY A 49 -2.75 -3.40 4.71
C GLY A 49 -3.59 -4.41 5.49
N ASP A 50 -4.81 -4.07 5.86
CA ASP A 50 -5.68 -4.97 6.61
C ASP A 50 -6.33 -5.98 5.67
N VAL A 51 -5.65 -7.09 5.48
CA VAL A 51 -6.07 -8.17 4.59
C VAL A 51 -7.42 -8.75 4.98
N GLN A 52 -7.70 -8.84 6.28
CA GLN A 52 -8.92 -9.45 6.77
C GLN A 52 -10.17 -8.62 6.47
N SER A 53 -10.02 -7.31 6.35
CA SER A 53 -11.12 -6.40 6.03
C SER A 53 -11.49 -6.40 4.55
N ASN A 54 -10.66 -6.99 3.70
CA ASN A 54 -10.87 -7.01 2.25
C ASN A 54 -10.96 -8.46 1.78
N ALA A 55 -12.19 -8.92 1.49
CA ALA A 55 -12.43 -10.30 1.10
C ALA A 55 -11.69 -10.70 -0.18
N GLU A 56 -11.61 -9.79 -1.15
CA GLU A 56 -10.89 -10.04 -2.39
C GLU A 56 -9.39 -10.20 -2.14
N LEU A 57 -8.81 -9.33 -1.32
CA LEU A 57 -7.40 -9.41 -0.96
C LEU A 57 -7.11 -10.67 -0.15
N ALA A 58 -7.99 -11.04 0.78
CA ALA A 58 -7.81 -12.22 1.62
C ALA A 58 -7.77 -13.52 0.80
N GLN A 59 -8.42 -13.54 -0.36
CA GLN A 59 -8.43 -14.70 -1.26
C GLN A 59 -7.20 -14.76 -2.19
N ASP A 60 -6.48 -13.65 -2.33
CA ASP A 60 -5.28 -13.57 -3.17
C ASP A 60 -4.04 -13.67 -2.29
N GLU A 61 -3.54 -14.88 -2.10
CA GLU A 61 -2.41 -15.14 -1.22
C GLU A 61 -1.15 -14.37 -1.62
N VAL A 62 -0.85 -14.31 -2.92
CA VAL A 62 0.34 -13.63 -3.42
C VAL A 62 0.27 -12.13 -3.15
N THR A 63 -0.85 -11.52 -3.49
CA THR A 63 -1.06 -10.08 -3.27
C THR A 63 -1.13 -9.76 -1.78
N SER A 64 -1.76 -10.60 -0.97
CA SER A 64 -1.82 -10.43 0.48
C SER A 64 -0.42 -10.38 1.10
N ARG A 65 0.44 -11.30 0.71
CA ARG A 65 1.83 -11.32 1.20
C ARG A 65 2.59 -10.07 0.77
N TRP A 66 2.40 -9.66 -0.47
CA TRP A 66 3.04 -8.46 -0.98
C TRP A 66 2.60 -7.22 -0.18
N VAL A 67 1.29 -7.08 0.06
CA VAL A 67 0.75 -5.95 0.82
C VAL A 67 1.30 -5.91 2.24
N VAL A 68 1.31 -7.04 2.93
CA VAL A 68 1.84 -7.12 4.30
C VAL A 68 3.32 -6.72 4.32
N ASN A 69 4.10 -7.19 3.36
CA ASN A 69 5.52 -6.88 3.30
C ASN A 69 5.77 -5.41 2.97
N ILE A 70 5.07 -4.86 1.99
CA ILE A 70 5.28 -3.47 1.59
C ILE A 70 4.84 -2.49 2.69
N THR A 71 3.76 -2.78 3.41
CA THR A 71 3.33 -1.93 4.51
C THR A 71 4.33 -1.92 5.66
N LYS A 72 5.00 -3.04 5.92
CA LYS A 72 6.08 -3.10 6.90
C LYS A 72 7.28 -2.25 6.49
N VAL A 73 7.59 -2.20 5.21
CA VAL A 73 8.69 -1.38 4.70
C VAL A 73 8.34 0.10 4.79
N ILE A 74 7.08 0.45 4.50
CA ILE A 74 6.61 1.84 4.55
C ILE A 74 6.61 2.36 6.00
N LEU A 75 6.16 1.56 6.92
CA LEU A 75 6.12 1.91 8.35
C LEU A 75 7.45 1.59 9.00
#